data_727a14d2366f2525659b6af1011b4974
#
_entry.id   727a14d2366f2525659b6af1011b4974
#
_cell.length_a   1.000
_cell.length_b   1.000
_cell.length_c   1.000
_cell.angle_alpha   90.00
_cell.angle_beta   90.00
_cell.angle_gamma   90.00
#
_symmetry.space_group_name_H-M   'P 1'
#
loop_
_entity.id
_entity.type
_entity.pdbx_description
1 polymer ?
#
loop_
_entity_poly.entity_id
_entity_poly.type
_entity_poly.pdbx_seq_one_letter_code
_entity_poly.pdbx_strand_id
1 'polypeptide(L)'
;MTDLDQLSRVPDSPPHKPEFYSILLPGLLTRSSTDGKYNAEFETPRNLISKHNEAGRGMELSELTLYQNRLLSFDDRTGTIFELLNKDGGKETHVVPRLVITEGDGNTDKGMKWEWATVKDGDLYMGSMGKEFTNPDGTIANTNNLWIAVLTSKGEVLRLDWTDKYNFVREQLGAGYPGYIINEAILWSDHLKSWIFLPRRVSSEPYDEFKDERMGSNKIAIVNESFTSAKIVDIKFEKLDPLHGFSTFAFIPGSKDRHALAVRTVEEDCVGGDENLCKQRSYFVVFDILTGEVLMDEVQYPDGIKFEGVEFVNIYTPDPTASEDI
;
A
#
# COMPACT_ATOMS: atom_id res chain seq x y z
N MET A 1 -6.68 5.91 -0.11
CA MET A 1 -7.62 5.25 -1.01
C MET A 1 -7.93 3.86 -0.46
N THR A 2 -9.08 3.28 -0.78
CA THR A 2 -9.55 2.05 -0.12
C THR A 2 -9.54 0.84 -1.05
N ASP A 3 -9.22 -0.30 -0.45
CA ASP A 3 -9.71 -1.59 -0.90
C ASP A 3 -10.90 -1.99 -0.02
N LEU A 4 -12.05 -2.21 -0.64
CA LEU A 4 -13.30 -2.58 0.03
C LEU A 4 -13.65 -4.06 -0.21
N ASP A 5 -12.77 -4.82 -0.83
CA ASP A 5 -13.01 -6.22 -1.21
C ASP A 5 -14.37 -6.37 -1.94
N GLN A 6 -15.15 -7.37 -1.61
CA GLN A 6 -16.48 -7.58 -2.19
C GLN A 6 -17.49 -6.47 -1.85
N LEU A 7 -17.25 -5.67 -0.81
CA LEU A 7 -18.09 -4.51 -0.47
C LEU A 7 -17.91 -3.34 -1.45
N SER A 8 -16.94 -3.41 -2.36
CA SER A 8 -16.74 -2.45 -3.44
C SER A 8 -17.91 -2.37 -4.42
N ARG A 9 -18.78 -3.36 -4.47
CA ARG A 9 -19.93 -3.36 -5.38
C ARG A 9 -20.92 -2.26 -5.00
N VAL A 10 -21.26 -1.39 -5.95
CA VAL A 10 -22.28 -0.36 -5.74
C VAL A 10 -23.63 -1.01 -5.47
N PRO A 11 -24.28 -0.71 -4.32
CA PRO A 11 -25.61 -1.20 -4.02
C PRO A 11 -26.58 -0.88 -5.17
N ASP A 12 -27.50 -1.79 -5.46
CA ASP A 12 -28.56 -1.64 -6.49
C ASP A 12 -28.05 -1.48 -7.94
N SER A 13 -26.75 -1.63 -8.20
CA SER A 13 -26.26 -1.68 -9.57
C SER A 13 -26.82 -2.89 -10.31
N PRO A 14 -27.29 -2.74 -11.58
CA PRO A 14 -27.93 -3.83 -12.31
C PRO A 14 -26.99 -5.05 -12.43
N PRO A 15 -27.47 -6.29 -12.22
CA PRO A 15 -26.63 -7.50 -12.29
C PRO A 15 -25.87 -7.65 -13.63
N HIS A 16 -26.45 -7.17 -14.72
CA HIS A 16 -25.85 -7.25 -16.07
C HIS A 16 -24.95 -6.05 -16.41
N LYS A 17 -24.86 -5.05 -15.51
CA LYS A 17 -24.00 -3.86 -15.62
C LYS A 17 -23.57 -3.44 -14.22
N PRO A 18 -22.83 -4.29 -13.50
CA PRO A 18 -22.41 -3.97 -12.16
C PRO A 18 -21.46 -2.77 -12.17
N GLU A 19 -21.56 -1.96 -11.13
CA GLU A 19 -20.63 -0.86 -10.85
C GLU A 19 -19.92 -1.16 -9.53
N PHE A 20 -18.67 -0.72 -9.44
CA PHE A 20 -17.81 -0.93 -8.29
C PHE A 20 -17.23 0.41 -7.86
N TYR A 21 -16.94 0.56 -6.60
CA TYR A 21 -16.38 1.80 -6.07
C TYR A 21 -15.25 1.57 -5.08
N SER A 22 -14.36 2.53 -5.03
CA SER A 22 -13.37 2.74 -3.99
C SER A 22 -13.56 4.14 -3.42
N ILE A 23 -13.04 4.41 -2.23
CA ILE A 23 -13.15 5.71 -1.57
C ILE A 23 -11.80 6.42 -1.65
N LEU A 24 -11.77 7.61 -2.25
CA LEU A 24 -10.65 8.52 -2.20
C LEU A 24 -10.87 9.52 -1.05
N LEU A 25 -9.95 9.51 -0.08
CA LEU A 25 -9.96 10.43 1.06
C LEU A 25 -8.87 11.49 0.86
N PRO A 26 -9.21 12.73 0.52
CA PRO A 26 -8.26 13.82 0.57
C PRO A 26 -7.94 14.19 2.03
N GLY A 27 -6.77 14.76 2.24
CA GLY A 27 -6.37 15.25 3.55
C GLY A 27 -5.22 16.24 3.46
N LEU A 28 -4.96 16.91 4.55
CA LEU A 28 -3.86 17.85 4.72
C LEU A 28 -2.95 17.35 5.84
N LEU A 29 -1.66 17.22 5.52
CA LEU A 29 -0.62 16.94 6.51
C LEU A 29 0.18 18.22 6.75
N THR A 30 0.19 18.69 7.98
CA THR A 30 0.92 19.89 8.40
C THR A 30 2.06 19.52 9.36
N ARG A 31 3.14 20.30 9.35
CA ARG A 31 4.24 20.13 10.29
C ARG A 31 4.40 21.37 11.16
N SER A 32 4.37 21.18 12.46
CA SER A 32 4.62 22.23 13.44
C SER A 32 6.09 22.71 13.36
N SER A 33 6.27 24.02 13.28
CA SER A 33 7.61 24.65 13.33
C SER A 33 8.19 24.68 14.74
N THR A 34 7.38 24.45 15.78
CA THR A 34 7.78 24.58 17.19
C THR A 34 8.41 23.30 17.71
N ASP A 35 7.79 22.14 17.43
CA ASP A 35 8.22 20.84 17.96
C ASP A 35 8.55 19.81 16.87
N GLY A 36 8.31 20.17 15.60
CA GLY A 36 8.57 19.31 14.45
C GLY A 36 7.58 18.16 14.27
N LYS A 37 6.53 18.10 15.09
CA LYS A 37 5.47 17.10 15.00
C LYS A 37 4.53 17.36 13.83
N TYR A 38 3.84 16.31 13.39
CA TYR A 38 2.88 16.38 12.32
C TYR A 38 1.45 16.32 12.85
N ASN A 39 0.52 16.87 12.08
CA ASN A 39 -0.92 16.76 12.29
C ASN A 39 -1.60 16.48 10.96
N ALA A 40 -2.57 15.56 10.95
CA ALA A 40 -3.35 15.20 9.77
C ALA A 40 -4.81 15.64 9.96
N GLU A 41 -5.36 16.25 8.91
CA GLU A 41 -6.76 16.64 8.83
C GLU A 41 -7.38 15.95 7.61
N PHE A 42 -8.52 15.27 7.80
CA PHE A 42 -9.23 14.59 6.73
C PHE A 42 -10.31 15.49 6.14
N GLU A 43 -10.38 15.48 4.81
CA GLU A 43 -11.45 16.16 4.07
C GLU A 43 -12.63 15.21 3.78
N THR A 44 -13.61 15.71 3.04
CA THR A 44 -14.77 14.89 2.63
C THR A 44 -14.34 13.78 1.66
N PRO A 45 -14.61 12.52 1.95
CA PRO A 45 -14.30 11.42 1.06
C PRO A 45 -15.12 11.47 -0.23
N ARG A 46 -14.61 10.84 -1.29
CA ARG A 46 -15.25 10.77 -2.61
C ARG A 46 -15.25 9.34 -3.13
N ASN A 47 -16.34 8.94 -3.77
CA ASN A 47 -16.40 7.65 -4.42
C ASN A 47 -15.77 7.72 -5.82
N LEU A 48 -14.87 6.79 -6.09
CA LEU A 48 -14.33 6.49 -7.41
C LEU A 48 -15.10 5.31 -7.98
N ILE A 49 -15.74 5.47 -9.14
CA ILE A 49 -16.63 4.44 -9.69
C ILE A 49 -16.08 3.92 -11.01
N SER A 50 -16.11 2.60 -11.19
CA SER A 50 -15.78 1.92 -12.44
C SER A 50 -16.73 0.76 -12.69
N LYS A 51 -16.83 0.35 -13.97
CA LYS A 51 -17.51 -0.89 -14.40
C LYS A 51 -16.53 -2.01 -14.70
N HIS A 52 -15.25 -1.72 -14.64
CA HIS A 52 -14.21 -2.70 -14.89
C HIS A 52 -14.18 -3.70 -13.73
N ASN A 53 -14.24 -4.99 -14.05
CA ASN A 53 -14.28 -6.05 -13.06
C ASN A 53 -13.83 -7.40 -13.64
N GLU A 54 -13.44 -8.29 -12.74
CA GLU A 54 -13.18 -9.69 -13.04
C GLU A 54 -14.08 -10.54 -12.14
N ALA A 55 -14.87 -11.42 -12.74
CA ALA A 55 -15.78 -12.33 -12.04
C ALA A 55 -16.70 -11.64 -11.01
N GLY A 56 -17.11 -10.37 -11.26
CA GLY A 56 -18.01 -9.63 -10.38
C GLY A 56 -17.32 -8.92 -9.21
N ARG A 57 -16.00 -8.78 -9.24
CA ARG A 57 -15.18 -8.01 -8.30
C ARG A 57 -14.34 -6.96 -9.05
N GLY A 58 -14.06 -5.82 -8.43
CA GLY A 58 -13.23 -4.75 -9.01
C GLY A 58 -13.24 -3.51 -8.13
N MET A 59 -12.38 -2.56 -8.44
CA MET A 59 -12.10 -1.36 -7.65
C MET A 59 -11.56 -1.67 -6.25
N GLU A 60 -10.87 -2.79 -6.12
CA GLU A 60 -10.11 -3.20 -4.95
C GLU A 60 -8.72 -2.57 -5.04
N LEU A 61 -8.66 -1.26 -4.69
CA LEU A 61 -7.50 -0.43 -5.01
C LEU A 61 -6.51 -0.41 -3.85
N SER A 62 -5.35 -1.04 -4.04
CA SER A 62 -4.36 -1.30 -2.99
C SER A 62 -3.22 -0.30 -2.91
N GLU A 63 -2.97 0.52 -3.95
CA GLU A 63 -1.85 1.47 -3.92
C GLU A 63 -2.13 2.74 -4.73
N LEU A 64 -1.45 3.84 -4.37
CA LEU A 64 -1.39 5.11 -5.10
C LEU A 64 0.05 5.50 -5.38
N THR A 65 0.35 5.88 -6.62
CA THR A 65 1.71 6.31 -6.99
C THR A 65 1.68 7.38 -8.06
N LEU A 66 2.51 8.42 -7.90
CA LEU A 66 2.77 9.39 -8.95
C LEU A 66 3.83 8.85 -9.91
N TYR A 67 3.45 8.63 -11.17
CA TYR A 67 4.36 8.20 -12.23
C TYR A 67 4.15 9.03 -13.49
N GLN A 68 5.21 9.64 -14.02
CA GLN A 68 5.18 10.50 -15.22
C GLN A 68 4.05 11.56 -15.18
N ASN A 69 3.91 12.25 -14.04
CA ASN A 69 2.87 13.25 -13.77
C ASN A 69 1.43 12.71 -13.81
N ARG A 70 1.24 11.41 -13.63
CA ARG A 70 -0.06 10.75 -13.54
C ARG A 70 -0.21 10.15 -12.15
N LEU A 71 -1.36 10.33 -11.54
CA LEU A 71 -1.73 9.62 -10.33
C LEU A 71 -2.31 8.27 -10.75
N LEU A 72 -1.58 7.21 -10.43
CA LEU A 72 -1.95 5.82 -10.74
C LEU A 72 -2.47 5.12 -9.50
N SER A 73 -3.36 4.18 -9.72
CA SER A 73 -3.93 3.31 -8.71
C SER A 73 -4.02 1.88 -9.24
N PHE A 74 -3.94 0.90 -8.36
CA PHE A 74 -3.70 -0.50 -8.69
C PHE A 74 -4.80 -1.37 -8.09
N ASP A 75 -5.54 -2.06 -8.94
CA ASP A 75 -6.62 -2.97 -8.55
C ASP A 75 -6.04 -4.37 -8.37
N ASP A 76 -6.01 -4.85 -7.14
CA ASP A 76 -5.39 -6.10 -6.74
C ASP A 76 -6.18 -7.33 -7.19
N ARG A 77 -7.45 -7.15 -7.58
CA ARG A 77 -8.31 -8.21 -8.08
C ARG A 77 -8.17 -8.42 -9.58
N THR A 78 -8.20 -7.34 -10.35
CA THR A 78 -8.23 -7.41 -11.82
C THR A 78 -6.85 -7.29 -12.47
N GLY A 79 -5.82 -6.93 -11.69
CA GLY A 79 -4.49 -6.60 -12.21
C GLY A 79 -4.46 -5.30 -13.01
N THR A 80 -5.52 -4.48 -12.89
CA THR A 80 -5.66 -3.23 -13.64
C THR A 80 -4.92 -2.09 -12.98
N ILE A 81 -4.21 -1.31 -13.77
CA ILE A 81 -3.65 -0.03 -13.38
C ILE A 81 -4.58 1.07 -13.91
N PHE A 82 -5.16 1.83 -13.01
CA PHE A 82 -5.98 2.98 -13.32
C PHE A 82 -5.19 4.28 -13.24
N GLU A 83 -5.55 5.26 -14.08
CA GLU A 83 -5.17 6.65 -13.91
C GLU A 83 -6.35 7.42 -13.30
N LEU A 84 -6.08 8.16 -12.23
CA LEU A 84 -7.05 9.03 -11.59
C LEU A 84 -6.93 10.44 -12.21
N LEU A 85 -7.92 10.81 -13.01
CA LEU A 85 -7.98 12.11 -13.68
C LEU A 85 -8.81 13.08 -12.86
N ASN A 86 -8.16 14.06 -12.23
CA ASN A 86 -8.84 15.15 -11.54
C ASN A 86 -9.30 16.21 -12.54
N LYS A 87 -10.57 16.59 -12.45
CA LYS A 87 -11.18 17.68 -13.19
C LYS A 87 -11.68 18.77 -12.24
N ASP A 88 -11.92 19.96 -12.76
CA ASP A 88 -12.50 21.10 -12.07
C ASP A 88 -11.85 21.41 -10.70
N GLY A 89 -10.50 21.42 -10.70
CA GLY A 89 -9.73 21.66 -9.47
C GLY A 89 -9.85 20.52 -8.44
N GLY A 90 -10.10 19.30 -8.91
CA GLY A 90 -10.21 18.12 -8.06
C GLY A 90 -11.60 17.88 -7.49
N LYS A 91 -12.63 18.57 -7.97
CA LYS A 91 -14.01 18.33 -7.57
C LYS A 91 -14.59 17.04 -8.14
N GLU A 92 -14.12 16.65 -9.32
CA GLU A 92 -14.45 15.38 -9.97
C GLU A 92 -13.19 14.59 -10.24
N THR A 93 -13.22 13.29 -9.96
CA THR A 93 -12.14 12.35 -10.26
C THR A 93 -12.69 11.23 -11.14
N HIS A 94 -12.11 11.06 -12.32
CA HIS A 94 -12.46 9.96 -13.22
C HIS A 94 -11.41 8.86 -13.12
N VAL A 95 -11.87 7.62 -13.10
CA VAL A 95 -11.03 6.43 -13.04
C VAL A 95 -10.92 5.84 -14.44
N VAL A 96 -9.72 5.83 -15.00
CA VAL A 96 -9.48 5.40 -16.38
C VAL A 96 -8.53 4.21 -16.42
N PRO A 97 -8.96 3.00 -16.85
CA PRO A 97 -8.05 1.87 -16.99
C PRO A 97 -7.00 2.15 -18.04
N ARG A 98 -5.74 1.86 -17.74
CA ARG A 98 -4.59 2.07 -18.63
C ARG A 98 -3.94 0.79 -19.06
N LEU A 99 -3.72 -0.13 -18.12
CA LEU A 99 -3.04 -1.39 -18.36
C LEU A 99 -3.73 -2.49 -17.55
N VAL A 100 -3.66 -3.72 -18.04
CA VAL A 100 -3.97 -4.94 -17.28
C VAL A 100 -2.73 -5.81 -17.35
N ILE A 101 -2.25 -6.24 -16.19
CA ILE A 101 -1.04 -7.06 -16.08
C ILE A 101 -1.40 -8.33 -15.30
N THR A 102 -1.03 -9.48 -15.83
CA THR A 102 -1.28 -10.80 -15.22
C THR A 102 -0.21 -11.14 -14.18
N GLU A 103 -0.50 -12.05 -13.26
CA GLU A 103 0.40 -12.45 -12.19
C GLU A 103 1.60 -13.32 -12.67
N GLY A 104 2.55 -13.53 -11.78
CA GLY A 104 3.69 -14.42 -11.99
C GLY A 104 4.58 -14.01 -13.16
N ASP A 105 5.03 -14.98 -13.91
CA ASP A 105 5.86 -14.80 -15.11
C ASP A 105 5.06 -14.26 -16.34
N GLY A 106 3.77 -14.05 -16.17
CA GLY A 106 2.87 -13.55 -17.20
C GLY A 106 2.17 -14.63 -18.03
N ASN A 107 2.40 -15.91 -17.75
CA ASN A 107 1.81 -17.05 -18.47
C ASN A 107 0.49 -17.55 -17.80
N THR A 108 -0.30 -16.64 -17.25
CA THR A 108 -1.59 -16.90 -16.61
C THR A 108 -2.62 -15.86 -17.07
N ASP A 109 -3.89 -16.18 -16.97
CA ASP A 109 -5.00 -15.25 -17.26
C ASP A 109 -5.49 -14.48 -16.02
N LYS A 110 -4.96 -14.81 -14.83
CA LYS A 110 -5.30 -14.11 -13.59
C LYS A 110 -4.54 -12.79 -13.50
N GLY A 111 -5.25 -11.73 -13.10
CA GLY A 111 -4.68 -10.41 -12.83
C GLY A 111 -3.65 -10.43 -11.70
N MET A 112 -2.64 -9.57 -11.80
CA MET A 112 -1.65 -9.41 -10.74
C MET A 112 -2.32 -8.87 -9.48
N LYS A 113 -2.04 -9.51 -8.34
CA LYS A 113 -2.46 -8.99 -7.04
C LYS A 113 -1.48 -7.90 -6.61
N TRP A 114 -1.85 -6.66 -6.91
CA TRP A 114 -1.04 -5.50 -6.58
C TRP A 114 -1.10 -5.19 -5.09
N GLU A 115 0.06 -4.98 -4.48
CA GLU A 115 0.14 -4.61 -3.06
C GLU A 115 1.02 -3.38 -2.84
N TRP A 116 1.93 -3.10 -3.77
CA TRP A 116 2.83 -1.96 -3.67
C TRP A 116 3.31 -1.49 -5.04
N ALA A 117 3.64 -0.21 -5.14
CA ALA A 117 4.25 0.38 -6.32
C ALA A 117 5.22 1.49 -5.94
N THR A 118 6.33 1.63 -6.68
CA THR A 118 7.33 2.68 -6.46
C THR A 118 8.05 3.03 -7.74
N VAL A 119 8.58 4.24 -7.82
CA VAL A 119 9.41 4.68 -8.96
C VAL A 119 10.88 4.54 -8.59
N LYS A 120 11.65 3.85 -9.44
CA LYS A 120 13.10 3.72 -9.32
C LYS A 120 13.73 3.96 -10.67
N ASP A 121 14.71 4.88 -10.74
CA ASP A 121 15.45 5.24 -11.96
C ASP A 121 14.54 5.61 -13.16
N GLY A 122 13.35 6.15 -12.89
CA GLY A 122 12.38 6.57 -13.90
C GLY A 122 11.45 5.46 -14.40
N ASP A 123 11.59 4.23 -13.91
CA ASP A 123 10.73 3.09 -14.19
C ASP A 123 9.81 2.80 -12.99
N LEU A 124 8.61 2.29 -13.27
CA LEU A 124 7.61 1.95 -12.24
C LEU A 124 7.71 0.47 -11.88
N TYR A 125 8.15 0.20 -10.66
CA TYR A 125 8.21 -1.13 -10.06
C TYR A 125 6.93 -1.41 -9.28
N MET A 126 6.35 -2.58 -9.47
CA MET A 126 5.07 -2.94 -8.88
C MET A 126 5.10 -4.41 -8.49
N GLY A 127 4.57 -4.74 -7.32
CA GLY A 127 4.61 -6.11 -6.83
C GLY A 127 3.40 -6.52 -6.00
N SER A 128 3.40 -7.77 -5.64
CA SER A 128 2.45 -8.41 -4.75
C SER A 128 3.04 -8.58 -3.34
N MET A 129 2.34 -9.29 -2.47
CA MET A 129 2.65 -9.45 -1.05
C MET A 129 4.02 -10.10 -0.75
N GLY A 130 4.69 -10.71 -1.73
CA GLY A 130 6.00 -11.34 -1.53
C GLY A 130 5.97 -12.61 -0.68
N LYS A 131 4.83 -13.28 -0.63
CA LYS A 131 4.62 -14.58 0.02
C LYS A 131 4.07 -15.56 -1.01
N GLU A 132 4.44 -16.84 -0.88
CA GLU A 132 3.88 -17.92 -1.68
C GLU A 132 2.36 -17.95 -1.51
N PHE A 133 1.63 -18.26 -2.59
CA PHE A 133 0.22 -18.56 -2.47
C PHE A 133 0.07 -19.97 -1.89
N THR A 134 -0.64 -20.05 -0.76
CA THR A 134 -0.81 -21.31 -0.03
C THR A 134 -2.24 -21.82 -0.13
N ASN A 135 -2.37 -23.14 -0.17
CA ASN A 135 -3.65 -23.82 0.01
C ASN A 135 -4.10 -23.74 1.47
N PRO A 136 -5.37 -24.01 1.78
CA PRO A 136 -5.88 -24.03 3.16
C PRO A 136 -5.14 -25.00 4.11
N ASP A 137 -4.49 -26.03 3.57
CA ASP A 137 -3.67 -26.98 4.36
C ASP A 137 -2.23 -26.49 4.59
N GLY A 138 -1.90 -25.26 4.14
CA GLY A 138 -0.58 -24.65 4.27
C GLY A 138 0.44 -25.07 3.20
N THR A 139 0.09 -25.97 2.27
CA THR A 139 0.96 -26.32 1.16
C THR A 139 1.05 -25.20 0.13
N ILE A 140 2.22 -25.07 -0.51
CA ILE A 140 2.42 -24.05 -1.56
C ILE A 140 1.63 -24.42 -2.80
N ALA A 141 0.72 -23.57 -3.24
CA ALA A 141 -0.05 -23.74 -4.48
C ALA A 141 0.74 -23.19 -5.68
N ASN A 142 1.34 -22.00 -5.54
CA ASN A 142 2.19 -21.36 -6.54
C ASN A 142 3.08 -20.27 -5.92
N THR A 143 3.99 -19.72 -6.72
CA THR A 143 4.93 -18.65 -6.33
C THR A 143 4.70 -17.35 -7.09
N ASN A 144 3.53 -17.16 -7.69
CA ASN A 144 3.24 -16.00 -8.55
C ASN A 144 3.38 -14.67 -7.82
N ASN A 145 3.06 -14.62 -6.52
CA ASN A 145 3.22 -13.43 -5.68
C ASN A 145 4.68 -13.07 -5.35
N LEU A 146 5.64 -13.87 -5.75
CA LEU A 146 7.08 -13.57 -5.64
C LEU A 146 7.64 -12.86 -6.88
N TRP A 147 6.82 -12.70 -7.92
CA TRP A 147 7.17 -11.95 -9.11
C TRP A 147 6.75 -10.50 -8.99
N ILE A 148 7.50 -9.61 -9.65
CA ILE A 148 7.14 -8.21 -9.80
C ILE A 148 7.06 -7.85 -11.28
N ALA A 149 6.32 -6.79 -11.59
CA ALA A 149 6.34 -6.17 -12.90
C ALA A 149 7.06 -4.83 -12.85
N VAL A 150 7.75 -4.48 -13.93
CA VAL A 150 8.37 -3.17 -14.11
C VAL A 150 7.84 -2.57 -15.41
N LEU A 151 7.12 -1.45 -15.29
CA LEU A 151 6.73 -0.65 -16.44
C LEU A 151 7.85 0.36 -16.70
N THR A 152 8.57 0.15 -17.79
CA THR A 152 9.67 1.05 -18.15
C THR A 152 9.15 2.42 -18.62
N SER A 153 10.00 3.43 -18.54
CA SER A 153 9.69 4.78 -19.04
C SER A 153 9.36 4.82 -20.54
N LYS A 154 9.67 3.73 -21.26
CA LYS A 154 9.33 3.55 -22.68
C LYS A 154 8.00 2.80 -22.90
N GLY A 155 7.35 2.34 -21.83
CA GLY A 155 6.08 1.62 -21.90
C GLY A 155 6.21 0.09 -22.07
N GLU A 156 7.40 -0.47 -21.91
CA GLU A 156 7.62 -1.92 -21.91
C GLU A 156 7.30 -2.49 -20.52
N VAL A 157 6.72 -3.69 -20.46
CA VAL A 157 6.47 -4.41 -19.22
C VAL A 157 7.48 -5.56 -19.08
N LEU A 158 8.34 -5.47 -18.07
CA LEU A 158 9.28 -6.52 -17.72
C LEU A 158 8.74 -7.33 -16.55
N ARG A 159 9.10 -8.60 -16.48
CA ARG A 159 8.77 -9.52 -15.38
C ARG A 159 10.05 -9.93 -14.68
N LEU A 160 10.13 -9.76 -13.37
CA LEU A 160 11.29 -10.09 -12.57
C LEU A 160 10.90 -11.06 -11.46
N ASP A 161 11.61 -12.17 -11.37
CA ASP A 161 11.53 -13.06 -10.22
C ASP A 161 12.26 -12.41 -9.03
N TRP A 162 11.50 -12.13 -7.96
CA TRP A 162 12.01 -11.54 -6.73
C TRP A 162 12.12 -12.54 -5.57
N THR A 163 12.01 -13.82 -5.84
CA THR A 163 12.05 -14.88 -4.81
C THR A 163 13.25 -14.70 -3.88
N ASP A 164 14.46 -14.54 -4.41
CA ASP A 164 15.68 -14.39 -3.60
C ASP A 164 15.67 -13.08 -2.80
N LYS A 165 15.09 -12.00 -3.36
CA LYS A 165 14.99 -10.69 -2.70
C LYS A 165 14.03 -10.72 -1.53
N TYR A 166 12.82 -11.26 -1.73
CA TYR A 166 11.87 -11.43 -0.65
C TYR A 166 12.39 -12.38 0.43
N ASN A 167 13.03 -13.48 0.06
CA ASN A 167 13.65 -14.41 1.01
C ASN A 167 14.77 -13.73 1.82
N PHE A 168 15.60 -12.90 1.19
CA PHE A 168 16.60 -12.11 1.91
C PHE A 168 15.94 -11.25 3.00
N VAL A 169 14.88 -10.51 2.66
CA VAL A 169 14.18 -9.64 3.63
C VAL A 169 13.53 -10.46 4.76
N ARG A 170 12.91 -11.61 4.43
CA ARG A 170 12.37 -12.56 5.41
C ARG A 170 13.42 -12.97 6.45
N GLU A 171 14.60 -13.38 5.99
CA GLU A 171 15.69 -13.80 6.86
C GLU A 171 16.17 -12.67 7.78
N GLN A 172 16.29 -11.44 7.24
CA GLN A 172 16.68 -10.27 8.05
C GLN A 172 15.68 -9.93 9.13
N LEU A 173 14.40 -10.25 8.92
CA LEU A 173 13.31 -10.03 9.86
C LEU A 173 13.07 -11.23 10.82
N GLY A 174 13.85 -12.31 10.69
CA GLY A 174 13.69 -13.53 11.48
C GLY A 174 12.44 -14.34 11.11
N ALA A 175 11.93 -14.17 9.89
CA ALA A 175 10.74 -14.82 9.36
C ALA A 175 11.07 -15.77 8.18
N GLY A 176 12.29 -16.37 8.18
CA GLY A 176 12.71 -17.36 7.19
C GLY A 176 11.76 -18.55 7.13
N TYR A 177 11.66 -19.19 5.94
CA TYR A 177 10.76 -20.33 5.73
C TYR A 177 10.92 -21.41 6.83
N PRO A 178 9.84 -21.96 7.41
CA PRO A 178 8.43 -21.83 7.01
C PRO A 178 7.70 -20.57 7.54
N GLY A 179 8.40 -19.66 8.19
CA GLY A 179 7.89 -18.35 8.52
C GLY A 179 7.58 -17.54 7.27
N TYR A 180 6.96 -16.37 7.42
CA TYR A 180 6.57 -15.53 6.28
C TYR A 180 6.55 -14.04 6.63
N ILE A 181 6.58 -13.23 5.59
CA ILE A 181 6.22 -11.81 5.64
C ILE A 181 5.12 -11.55 4.62
N ILE A 182 4.22 -10.60 4.93
CA ILE A 182 3.28 -10.04 3.97
C ILE A 182 3.66 -8.57 3.81
N ASN A 183 3.93 -8.17 2.58
CA ASN A 183 4.31 -6.80 2.24
C ASN A 183 3.20 -6.15 1.43
N GLU A 184 2.76 -4.99 1.88
CA GLU A 184 1.85 -4.10 1.14
C GLU A 184 2.44 -2.69 1.05
N ALA A 185 3.59 -2.47 1.65
CA ALA A 185 4.24 -1.19 1.78
C ALA A 185 5.74 -1.31 1.48
N ILE A 186 6.11 -1.15 0.20
CA ILE A 186 7.51 -1.19 -0.27
C ILE A 186 7.76 0.01 -1.16
N LEU A 187 8.75 0.85 -0.82
CA LEU A 187 9.18 1.96 -1.65
C LEU A 187 10.71 1.95 -1.87
N TRP A 188 11.12 2.44 -3.01
CA TRP A 188 12.50 2.83 -3.26
C TRP A 188 12.75 4.27 -2.80
N SER A 189 13.82 4.49 -2.05
CA SER A 189 14.27 5.84 -1.69
C SER A 189 15.47 6.25 -2.54
N ASP A 190 15.30 7.29 -3.33
CA ASP A 190 16.39 7.87 -4.11
C ASP A 190 17.41 8.60 -3.22
N HIS A 191 16.98 9.15 -2.10
CA HIS A 191 17.88 9.81 -1.16
C HIS A 191 18.71 8.81 -0.34
N LEU A 192 18.10 7.72 0.12
CA LEU A 192 18.78 6.69 0.92
C LEU A 192 19.46 5.63 0.05
N LYS A 193 19.16 5.59 -1.27
CA LYS A 193 19.60 4.55 -2.21
C LYS A 193 19.32 3.15 -1.68
N SER A 194 18.11 2.97 -1.16
CA SER A 194 17.67 1.76 -0.48
C SER A 194 16.20 1.48 -0.73
N TRP A 195 15.87 0.20 -0.71
CA TRP A 195 14.50 -0.28 -0.61
C TRP A 195 14.04 -0.18 0.84
N ILE A 196 12.85 0.35 1.06
CA ILE A 196 12.23 0.47 2.37
C ILE A 196 11.02 -0.46 2.42
N PHE A 197 11.07 -1.44 3.31
CA PHE A 197 9.97 -2.36 3.55
C PHE A 197 9.32 -2.06 4.90
N LEU A 198 8.02 -1.90 4.90
CA LEU A 198 7.17 -1.85 6.09
C LEU A 198 6.22 -3.06 6.05
N PRO A 199 6.63 -4.23 6.52
CA PRO A 199 5.79 -5.41 6.41
C PRO A 199 4.46 -5.25 7.16
N ARG A 200 3.36 -5.67 6.54
CA ARG A 200 2.06 -5.80 7.20
C ARG A 200 2.10 -6.89 8.26
N ARG A 201 2.66 -8.04 7.90
CA ARG A 201 2.75 -9.22 8.77
C ARG A 201 4.18 -9.76 8.81
N VAL A 202 4.62 -10.20 9.98
CA VAL A 202 5.89 -10.89 10.19
C VAL A 202 5.67 -12.05 11.15
N SER A 203 5.93 -13.27 10.69
CA SER A 203 5.79 -14.47 11.51
C SER A 203 6.97 -15.41 11.32
N SER A 204 7.51 -15.94 12.41
CA SER A 204 8.49 -17.04 12.38
C SER A 204 7.83 -18.42 12.24
N GLU A 205 6.51 -18.48 12.42
CA GLU A 205 5.72 -19.70 12.28
C GLU A 205 5.12 -19.80 10.87
N PRO A 206 4.72 -21.01 10.43
CA PRO A 206 3.99 -21.19 9.19
C PRO A 206 2.71 -20.35 9.14
N TYR A 207 2.28 -19.99 7.93
CA TYR A 207 1.04 -19.27 7.73
C TYR A 207 -0.16 -20.05 8.28
N ASP A 208 -0.98 -19.35 9.06
CA ASP A 208 -2.23 -19.84 9.62
C ASP A 208 -3.22 -18.68 9.55
N GLU A 209 -4.28 -18.84 8.79
CA GLU A 209 -5.27 -17.82 8.49
C GLU A 209 -5.83 -17.13 9.76
N PHE A 210 -6.09 -17.90 10.82
CA PHE A 210 -6.66 -17.35 12.06
C PHE A 210 -5.63 -16.62 12.95
N LYS A 211 -4.35 -16.99 12.84
CA LYS A 211 -3.28 -16.36 13.62
C LYS A 211 -2.73 -15.12 12.91
N ASP A 212 -2.83 -15.07 11.58
CA ASP A 212 -2.27 -14.01 10.76
C ASP A 212 -2.78 -12.62 11.16
N GLU A 213 -4.04 -12.50 11.57
CA GLU A 213 -4.61 -11.25 12.06
C GLU A 213 -3.73 -10.56 13.12
N ARG A 214 -2.99 -11.35 13.92
CA ARG A 214 -2.16 -10.90 15.06
C ARG A 214 -0.66 -10.95 14.78
N MET A 215 -0.25 -10.92 13.52
CA MET A 215 1.16 -10.90 13.11
C MET A 215 1.61 -9.52 12.62
N GLY A 216 0.90 -8.47 13.03
CA GLY A 216 1.20 -7.08 12.68
C GLY A 216 2.61 -6.67 13.10
N SER A 217 3.26 -5.86 12.27
CA SER A 217 4.67 -5.49 12.42
C SER A 217 4.83 -4.01 12.78
N ASN A 218 5.89 -3.71 13.55
CA ASN A 218 6.39 -2.37 13.80
C ASN A 218 7.80 -2.16 13.20
N LYS A 219 8.21 -3.03 12.28
CA LYS A 219 9.59 -3.06 11.77
C LYS A 219 9.69 -2.32 10.43
N ILE A 220 10.84 -1.65 10.26
CA ILE A 220 11.30 -1.09 9.00
C ILE A 220 12.52 -1.92 8.58
N ALA A 221 12.51 -2.48 7.37
CA ALA A 221 13.73 -3.03 6.79
C ALA A 221 14.25 -2.06 5.72
N ILE A 222 15.42 -1.48 5.97
CA ILE A 222 16.15 -0.61 5.05
C ILE A 222 17.19 -1.49 4.36
N VAL A 223 16.94 -1.80 3.09
CA VAL A 223 17.70 -2.81 2.32
C VAL A 223 18.47 -2.12 1.20
N ASN A 224 19.75 -2.39 1.08
CA ASN A 224 20.54 -1.84 -0.02
C ASN A 224 20.06 -2.35 -1.38
N GLU A 225 20.37 -1.63 -2.45
CA GLU A 225 19.88 -1.90 -3.80
C GLU A 225 20.15 -3.36 -4.26
N SER A 226 21.29 -3.91 -3.89
CA SER A 226 21.71 -5.26 -4.28
C SER A 226 21.17 -6.39 -3.40
N PHE A 227 20.40 -6.09 -2.36
CA PHE A 227 19.88 -7.06 -1.39
C PHE A 227 20.98 -7.90 -0.72
N THR A 228 22.10 -7.28 -0.35
CA THR A 228 23.21 -7.94 0.34
C THR A 228 23.39 -7.47 1.78
N SER A 229 22.70 -6.39 2.16
CA SER A 229 22.70 -5.88 3.53
C SER A 229 21.37 -5.19 3.85
N ALA A 230 20.96 -5.30 5.10
CA ALA A 230 19.80 -4.61 5.61
C ALA A 230 20.05 -4.03 7.00
N LYS A 231 19.39 -2.92 7.30
CA LYS A 231 19.25 -2.37 8.65
C LYS A 231 17.81 -2.50 9.07
N ILE A 232 17.58 -3.17 10.19
CA ILE A 232 16.23 -3.27 10.78
C ILE A 232 16.09 -2.19 11.85
N VAL A 233 14.98 -1.46 11.79
CA VAL A 233 14.62 -0.40 12.74
C VAL A 233 13.24 -0.72 13.32
N ASP A 234 13.10 -0.63 14.63
CA ASP A 234 11.79 -0.74 15.28
C ASP A 234 11.18 0.66 15.42
N ILE A 235 9.92 0.80 14.97
CA ILE A 235 9.15 2.02 15.19
C ILE A 235 8.74 2.04 16.67
N LYS A 236 9.00 3.17 17.33
CA LYS A 236 8.85 3.34 18.78
C LYS A 236 7.44 3.77 19.16
N PHE A 237 6.47 2.91 18.84
CA PHE A 237 5.11 3.13 19.32
C PHE A 237 5.05 3.06 20.85
N GLU A 238 4.23 3.90 21.45
CA GLU A 238 4.02 3.89 22.90
C GLU A 238 3.41 2.56 23.36
N LYS A 239 2.51 2.01 22.54
CA LYS A 239 1.90 0.69 22.71
C LYS A 239 1.91 -0.06 21.39
N LEU A 240 2.43 -1.28 21.42
CA LEU A 240 2.36 -2.19 20.27
C LEU A 240 1.01 -2.93 20.29
N ASP A 241 0.32 -2.91 19.15
CA ASP A 241 -0.85 -3.73 18.91
C ASP A 241 -0.55 -4.69 17.76
N PRO A 242 -0.59 -6.00 18.01
CA PRO A 242 -0.28 -7.00 16.98
C PRO A 242 -1.30 -7.09 15.85
N LEU A 243 -2.47 -6.46 16.00
CA LEU A 243 -3.47 -6.37 14.94
C LEU A 243 -3.08 -5.36 13.86
N HIS A 244 -2.30 -4.32 14.21
CA HIS A 244 -1.96 -3.23 13.29
C HIS A 244 -0.85 -3.64 12.32
N GLY A 245 -1.14 -3.71 11.02
CA GLY A 245 -0.20 -3.98 9.95
C GLY A 245 -0.09 -2.83 8.96
N PHE A 246 1.07 -2.63 8.34
CA PHE A 246 1.26 -1.60 7.33
C PHE A 246 0.62 -2.01 6.01
N SER A 247 -0.28 -1.17 5.48
CA SER A 247 -0.89 -1.36 4.17
C SER A 247 -0.29 -0.46 3.09
N THR A 248 0.26 0.69 3.45
CA THR A 248 0.98 1.58 2.52
C THR A 248 1.77 2.64 3.27
N PHE A 249 2.66 3.33 2.58
CA PHE A 249 3.26 4.58 3.06
C PHE A 249 3.74 5.45 1.90
N ALA A 250 3.93 6.73 2.18
CA ALA A 250 4.57 7.67 1.27
C ALA A 250 5.65 8.46 2.01
N PHE A 251 6.77 8.76 1.34
CA PHE A 251 7.78 9.68 1.87
C PHE A 251 7.21 11.09 1.91
N ILE A 252 7.35 11.77 3.05
CA ILE A 252 6.91 13.15 3.17
C ILE A 252 7.84 14.05 2.36
N PRO A 253 7.31 14.81 1.38
CA PRO A 253 8.12 15.70 0.54
C PRO A 253 8.97 16.67 1.37
N GLY A 254 10.20 16.92 0.90
CA GLY A 254 11.16 17.80 1.59
C GLY A 254 11.88 17.18 2.79
N SER A 255 11.48 15.99 3.25
CA SER A 255 12.16 15.28 4.35
C SER A 255 13.45 14.55 3.93
N LYS A 256 13.77 14.50 2.64
CA LYS A 256 14.84 13.68 2.05
C LYS A 256 14.60 12.19 2.35
N ASP A 257 13.37 11.75 2.17
CA ASP A 257 12.86 10.38 2.41
C ASP A 257 13.08 9.87 3.84
N ARG A 258 13.30 10.79 4.80
CA ARG A 258 13.46 10.43 6.21
C ARG A 258 12.15 10.23 6.93
N HIS A 259 11.14 11.03 6.62
CA HIS A 259 9.84 10.93 7.26
C HIS A 259 8.85 10.23 6.34
N ALA A 260 8.10 9.31 6.90
CA ALA A 260 7.03 8.58 6.22
C ALA A 260 5.68 8.88 6.87
N LEU A 261 4.67 9.17 6.03
CA LEU A 261 3.27 9.01 6.39
C LEU A 261 2.89 7.58 6.02
N ALA A 262 2.49 6.77 6.99
CA ALA A 262 2.07 5.41 6.76
C ALA A 262 0.62 5.18 7.18
N VAL A 263 -0.03 4.22 6.53
CA VAL A 263 -1.33 3.72 6.91
C VAL A 263 -1.14 2.32 7.50
N ARG A 264 -1.70 2.11 8.69
CA ARG A 264 -1.77 0.80 9.32
C ARG A 264 -3.22 0.37 9.38
N THR A 265 -3.49 -0.85 8.98
CA THR A 265 -4.85 -1.40 8.94
C THR A 265 -5.00 -2.57 9.88
N VAL A 266 -6.23 -2.72 10.35
CA VAL A 266 -6.69 -3.84 11.16
C VAL A 266 -7.82 -4.52 10.40
N GLU A 267 -7.73 -5.82 10.30
CA GLU A 267 -8.81 -6.73 9.92
C GLU A 267 -8.86 -7.80 11.00
N GLU A 268 -9.96 -7.86 11.73
CA GLU A 268 -10.13 -8.80 12.85
C GLU A 268 -11.54 -9.38 12.92
N ASP A 269 -11.66 -10.49 13.64
CA ASP A 269 -12.93 -11.20 13.81
C ASP A 269 -13.55 -11.62 12.47
N CYS A 270 -12.72 -12.03 11.51
CA CYS A 270 -13.18 -12.51 10.22
C CYS A 270 -13.95 -13.81 10.39
N VAL A 271 -15.24 -13.79 10.11
CA VAL A 271 -16.15 -14.92 10.38
C VAL A 271 -15.94 -16.03 9.33
N GLY A 272 -15.44 -17.18 9.79
CA GLY A 272 -15.21 -18.34 8.92
C GLY A 272 -14.15 -18.12 7.85
N GLY A 273 -13.21 -17.19 8.08
CA GLY A 273 -12.20 -16.83 7.08
C GLY A 273 -12.74 -15.94 5.96
N ASP A 274 -13.95 -15.42 6.09
CA ASP A 274 -14.51 -14.47 5.12
C ASP A 274 -14.03 -13.05 5.44
N GLU A 275 -13.07 -12.55 4.66
CA GLU A 275 -12.48 -11.21 4.79
C GLU A 275 -13.54 -10.09 4.72
N ASN A 276 -14.68 -10.34 4.06
CA ASN A 276 -15.77 -9.35 3.97
C ASN A 276 -16.53 -9.14 5.27
N LEU A 277 -16.37 -10.03 6.22
CA LEU A 277 -17.05 -9.98 7.52
C LEU A 277 -16.11 -9.50 8.64
N CYS A 278 -14.89 -9.11 8.30
CA CYS A 278 -13.92 -8.57 9.24
C CYS A 278 -14.33 -7.20 9.77
N LYS A 279 -13.97 -6.91 10.99
CA LYS A 279 -13.97 -5.55 11.50
C LYS A 279 -12.74 -4.84 10.99
N GLN A 280 -12.94 -3.78 10.21
CA GLN A 280 -11.87 -3.02 9.57
C GLN A 280 -11.64 -1.67 10.26
N ARG A 281 -10.40 -1.25 10.36
CA ARG A 281 -9.99 0.08 10.85
C ARG A 281 -8.68 0.50 10.19
N SER A 282 -8.51 1.81 10.02
CA SER A 282 -7.26 2.39 9.51
C SER A 282 -6.72 3.46 10.44
N TYR A 283 -5.41 3.48 10.57
CA TYR A 283 -4.65 4.41 11.40
C TYR A 283 -3.57 5.07 10.56
N PHE A 284 -3.48 6.39 10.69
CA PHE A 284 -2.46 7.19 10.03
C PHE A 284 -1.38 7.58 11.04
N VAL A 285 -0.13 7.38 10.68
CA VAL A 285 1.01 7.61 11.57
C VAL A 285 2.16 8.24 10.79
N VAL A 286 2.95 9.11 11.44
CA VAL A 286 4.19 9.64 10.86
C VAL A 286 5.38 9.26 11.75
N PHE A 287 6.46 8.78 11.12
CA PHE A 287 7.69 8.43 11.82
C PHE A 287 8.95 8.72 10.98
N ASP A 288 10.08 8.80 11.65
CA ASP A 288 11.42 8.87 11.04
C ASP A 288 11.89 7.45 10.71
N ILE A 289 12.16 7.17 9.44
CA ILE A 289 12.56 5.85 8.92
C ILE A 289 13.89 5.38 9.50
N LEU A 290 14.83 6.29 9.75
CA LEU A 290 16.19 5.94 10.19
C LEU A 290 16.28 5.64 11.69
N THR A 291 15.38 6.22 12.48
CA THR A 291 15.40 6.15 13.95
C THR A 291 14.20 5.43 14.57
N GLY A 292 13.10 5.27 13.81
CA GLY A 292 11.84 4.75 14.29
C GLY A 292 11.10 5.69 15.24
N GLU A 293 11.52 6.96 15.35
CA GLU A 293 10.86 7.95 16.22
C GLU A 293 9.49 8.32 15.64
N VAL A 294 8.44 8.28 16.46
CA VAL A 294 7.08 8.67 16.07
C VAL A 294 6.96 10.19 16.11
N LEU A 295 6.61 10.78 14.97
CA LEU A 295 6.47 12.22 14.76
C LEU A 295 5.00 12.67 14.70
N MET A 296 4.07 11.75 14.51
CA MET A 296 2.64 11.88 14.71
C MET A 296 2.13 10.52 15.20
N ASP A 297 1.47 10.50 16.35
CA ASP A 297 0.86 9.29 16.87
C ASP A 297 -0.22 8.75 15.96
N GLU A 298 -0.62 7.49 16.11
CA GLU A 298 -1.68 6.89 15.31
C GLU A 298 -2.99 7.66 15.46
N VAL A 299 -3.48 8.18 14.33
CA VAL A 299 -4.78 8.83 14.22
C VAL A 299 -5.73 7.88 13.51
N GLN A 300 -6.72 7.36 14.23
CA GLN A 300 -7.72 6.47 13.65
C GLN A 300 -8.68 7.25 12.75
N TYR A 301 -8.95 6.73 11.54
CA TYR A 301 -10.07 7.21 10.74
C TYR A 301 -11.39 6.79 11.41
N PRO A 302 -12.39 7.70 11.52
CA PRO A 302 -13.59 7.44 12.32
C PRO A 302 -14.44 6.26 11.88
N ASP A 303 -14.51 6.02 10.56
CA ASP A 303 -15.33 4.95 9.99
C ASP A 303 -14.52 3.65 9.92
N GLY A 304 -15.21 2.50 9.97
CA GLY A 304 -14.61 1.18 9.83
C GLY A 304 -14.26 0.87 8.37
N ILE A 305 -13.24 1.56 7.85
CA ILE A 305 -12.81 1.48 6.45
C ILE A 305 -11.33 1.11 6.39
N LYS A 306 -10.98 0.24 5.42
CA LYS A 306 -9.61 -0.17 5.12
C LYS A 306 -9.02 0.75 4.04
N PHE A 307 -8.04 1.59 4.40
CA PHE A 307 -7.26 2.40 3.46
C PHE A 307 -5.94 1.71 3.14
N GLU A 308 -5.58 1.65 1.85
CA GLU A 308 -4.37 0.94 1.40
C GLU A 308 -3.41 1.80 0.58
N GLY A 309 -3.89 2.75 -0.23
CA GLY A 309 -3.00 3.64 -0.99
C GLY A 309 -2.90 5.04 -0.42
N VAL A 310 -1.70 5.60 -0.31
CA VAL A 310 -1.44 7.00 0.08
C VAL A 310 -0.41 7.65 -0.82
N GLU A 311 -0.67 8.89 -1.27
CA GLU A 311 0.27 9.66 -2.09
C GLU A 311 0.12 11.16 -1.88
N PHE A 312 1.23 11.90 -1.98
CA PHE A 312 1.26 13.36 -1.92
C PHE A 312 1.10 13.94 -3.33
N VAL A 313 -0.04 14.54 -3.62
CA VAL A 313 -0.36 15.08 -4.96
C VAL A 313 -0.10 16.58 -5.09
N ASN A 314 -0.14 17.34 -3.99
CA ASN A 314 0.14 18.76 -3.95
C ASN A 314 1.02 19.08 -2.74
N ILE A 315 2.09 19.84 -2.97
CA ILE A 315 2.95 20.34 -1.91
C ILE A 315 2.63 21.83 -1.79
N TYR A 316 1.94 22.23 -0.71
CA TYR A 316 1.76 23.62 -0.39
C TYR A 316 2.94 24.11 0.45
N THR A 317 3.84 24.89 -0.14
CA THR A 317 4.79 25.70 0.60
C THR A 317 4.18 27.07 0.79
N PRO A 318 3.88 27.53 2.02
CA PRO A 318 3.44 28.89 2.23
C PRO A 318 4.49 29.83 1.64
N ASP A 319 4.05 30.77 0.80
CA ASP A 319 4.94 31.83 0.33
C ASP A 319 5.34 32.68 1.56
N PRO A 320 6.63 32.69 1.95
CA PRO A 320 7.07 33.47 3.11
C PRO A 320 6.90 34.99 2.92
N THR A 321 6.52 35.43 1.73
CA THR A 321 6.27 36.83 1.38
C THR A 321 4.78 37.18 1.22
N ALA A 322 3.87 36.20 1.31
CA ALA A 322 2.44 36.45 1.32
C ALA A 322 2.10 37.11 2.66
N SER A 323 1.96 38.45 2.67
CA SER A 323 1.37 39.17 3.77
C SER A 323 -0.06 38.67 3.98
N GLU A 324 -0.42 38.38 5.22
CA GLU A 324 -1.79 38.15 5.64
C GLU A 324 -2.62 39.41 5.39
N ASP A 325 -3.09 39.63 4.16
CA ASP A 325 -4.16 40.56 3.87
C ASP A 325 -5.47 39.77 3.90
N ILE A 326 -6.12 39.84 5.05
CA ILE A 326 -7.52 39.46 5.29
C ILE A 326 -8.43 40.58 4.81
#